data_3011a9f92d8c2abdc68fce37794dd1c5
#
_entry.id   3011a9f92d8c2abdc68fce37794dd1c5
#
_cell.length_a   1.000
_cell.length_b   1.000
_cell.length_c   1.000
_cell.angle_alpha   90.00
_cell.angle_beta   90.00
_cell.angle_gamma   90.00
#
_symmetry.space_group_name_H-M   'P 1'
#
loop_
_entity.id
_entity.type
_entity.pdbx_description
1 polymer ?
#
loop_
_entity_poly.entity_id
_entity_poly.type
_entity_poly.pdbx_seq_one_letter_code
_entity_poly.pdbx_strand_id
1 'polypeptide(L)'
;ITCADLHGVIARRRMTSISEVTDVYGVSRNHMVKIINQLSRAGYVTAVRGKNGGIRLGKPASAIRIGDVVRELEPLSLVNCSSEFCHITPACRLKQALSKAVQSFLTELDNYTLADLVEENQPLYKLLLVE
;
A
#
# COMPACT_ATOMS: atom_id res chain seq x y z
N ILE A 1 6.36 -0.45 2.29
CA ILE A 1 5.12 -1.25 2.37
C ILE A 1 5.41 -2.58 1.73
N THR A 2 5.29 -3.64 2.47
CA THR A 2 5.36 -4.98 1.90
C THR A 2 3.99 -5.32 1.30
N CYS A 3 3.98 -6.10 0.21
CA CYS A 3 2.72 -6.64 -0.35
C CYS A 3 1.86 -7.32 0.72
N ALA A 4 2.49 -7.83 1.78
CA ALA A 4 1.86 -8.42 2.93
C ALA A 4 0.87 -7.48 3.67
N ASP A 5 1.20 -6.18 3.77
CA ASP A 5 0.39 -5.21 4.51
C ASP A 5 -0.99 -4.99 3.87
N LEU A 6 -1.05 -5.01 2.55
CA LEU A 6 -2.31 -4.87 1.79
C LEU A 6 -3.13 -6.17 1.79
N HIS A 7 -2.48 -7.32 1.71
CA HIS A 7 -3.16 -8.60 1.60
C HIS A 7 -3.86 -9.03 2.89
N GLY A 8 -3.30 -8.71 4.06
CA GLY A 8 -3.90 -9.07 5.34
C GLY A 8 -5.28 -8.45 5.60
N VAL A 9 -5.50 -7.24 5.06
CA VAL A 9 -6.79 -6.54 5.18
C VAL A 9 -7.84 -7.10 4.22
N ILE A 10 -7.42 -7.73 3.13
CA ILE A 10 -8.28 -8.12 2.01
C ILE A 10 -8.78 -9.55 2.11
N ALA A 11 -7.95 -10.46 2.62
CA ALA A 11 -8.21 -11.90 2.60
C ALA A 11 -9.42 -12.32 3.44
N ARG A 12 -9.90 -11.46 4.33
CA ARG A 12 -11.04 -11.77 5.18
C ARG A 12 -12.20 -10.85 4.83
N ARG A 13 -13.33 -11.40 4.39
CA ARG A 13 -14.62 -10.69 4.27
C ARG A 13 -15.13 -10.15 5.62
N ARG A 14 -14.52 -10.55 6.73
CA ARG A 14 -14.77 -10.05 8.08
C ARG A 14 -13.82 -8.90 8.43
N MET A 15 -14.18 -8.10 9.42
CA MET A 15 -13.29 -7.10 9.99
C MET A 15 -12.06 -7.77 10.61
N THR A 16 -10.89 -7.23 10.32
CA THR A 16 -9.59 -7.70 10.83
C THR A 16 -9.03 -6.67 11.79
N SER A 17 -8.47 -7.10 12.91
CA SER A 17 -7.83 -6.17 13.86
C SER A 17 -6.41 -5.83 13.43
N ILE A 18 -5.94 -4.64 13.85
CA ILE A 18 -4.52 -4.25 13.64
C ILE A 18 -3.58 -5.26 14.31
N SER A 19 -3.95 -5.79 15.47
CA SER A 19 -3.14 -6.78 16.19
C SER A 19 -3.00 -8.07 15.38
N GLU A 20 -4.07 -8.59 14.80
CA GLU A 20 -3.99 -9.78 13.93
C GLU A 20 -3.00 -9.57 12.78
N VAL A 21 -3.03 -8.40 12.13
CA VAL A 21 -2.11 -8.09 11.03
C VAL A 21 -0.66 -8.00 11.53
N THR A 22 -0.43 -7.29 12.64
CA THR A 22 0.93 -7.13 13.17
C THR A 22 1.53 -8.43 13.66
N ASP A 23 0.73 -9.31 14.26
CA ASP A 23 1.18 -10.61 14.77
C ASP A 23 1.54 -11.56 13.61
N VAL A 24 0.73 -11.60 12.56
CA VAL A 24 0.99 -12.45 11.38
C VAL A 24 2.23 -12.00 10.61
N TYR A 25 2.43 -10.71 10.44
CA TYR A 25 3.51 -10.18 9.60
C TYR A 25 4.74 -9.68 10.36
N GLY A 26 4.73 -9.72 11.69
CA GLY A 26 5.85 -9.29 12.51
C GLY A 26 6.20 -7.81 12.36
N VAL A 27 5.25 -6.98 12.01
CA VAL A 27 5.44 -5.54 11.81
C VAL A 27 5.09 -4.73 13.07
N SER A 28 5.72 -3.57 13.22
CA SER A 28 5.44 -2.67 14.34
C SER A 28 3.99 -2.18 14.32
N ARG A 29 3.29 -2.30 15.45
CA ARG A 29 1.94 -1.78 15.62
C ARG A 29 1.84 -0.27 15.29
N ASN A 30 2.82 0.52 15.75
CA ASN A 30 2.85 1.96 15.51
C ASN A 30 2.96 2.28 14.02
N HIS A 31 3.77 1.52 13.30
CA HIS A 31 3.90 1.66 11.85
C HIS A 31 2.60 1.29 11.14
N MET A 32 1.98 0.18 11.51
CA MET A 32 0.71 -0.26 10.95
C MET A 32 -0.42 0.75 11.21
N VAL A 33 -0.49 1.33 12.40
CA VAL A 33 -1.49 2.38 12.71
C VAL A 33 -1.34 3.58 11.79
N LYS A 34 -0.11 4.01 11.47
CA LYS A 34 0.14 5.13 10.54
C LYS A 34 -0.35 4.80 9.14
N ILE A 35 -0.03 3.61 8.62
CA ILE A 35 -0.47 3.14 7.31
C ILE A 35 -1.99 3.09 7.23
N ILE A 36 -2.65 2.47 8.20
CA ILE A 36 -4.11 2.36 8.25
C ILE A 36 -4.77 3.74 8.32
N ASN A 37 -4.20 4.69 9.06
CA ASN A 37 -4.71 6.06 9.09
C ASN A 37 -4.59 6.76 7.73
N GLN A 38 -3.48 6.59 7.02
CA GLN A 38 -3.32 7.13 5.66
C GLN A 38 -4.32 6.51 4.69
N LEU A 39 -4.43 5.19 4.67
CA LEU A 39 -5.39 4.47 3.82
C LEU A 39 -6.84 4.84 4.14
N SER A 40 -7.15 5.07 5.40
CA SER A 40 -8.49 5.48 5.85
C SER A 40 -8.83 6.90 5.39
N ARG A 41 -7.88 7.84 5.47
CA ARG A 41 -8.05 9.21 4.96
C ARG A 41 -8.25 9.23 3.44
N ALA A 42 -7.56 8.37 2.72
CA ALA A 42 -7.71 8.21 1.27
C ALA A 42 -8.99 7.43 0.88
N GLY A 43 -9.71 6.89 1.85
CA GLY A 43 -10.96 6.16 1.62
C GLY A 43 -10.80 4.72 1.14
N TYR A 44 -9.59 4.16 1.18
CA TYR A 44 -9.35 2.75 0.81
C TYR A 44 -9.76 1.77 1.90
N VAL A 45 -9.68 2.20 3.15
CA VAL A 45 -9.95 1.39 4.33
C VAL A 45 -10.91 2.13 5.26
N THR A 46 -11.79 1.40 5.91
CA THR A 46 -12.62 1.89 7.02
C THR A 46 -12.17 1.21 8.30
N ALA A 47 -11.80 2.00 9.31
CA ALA A 47 -11.45 1.51 10.63
C ALA A 47 -12.56 1.84 11.63
N VAL A 48 -13.03 0.84 12.36
CA VAL A 48 -14.04 0.97 13.41
C VAL A 48 -13.39 0.64 14.75
N ARG A 49 -13.53 1.55 15.70
CA ARG A 49 -13.01 1.37 17.07
C ARG A 49 -14.01 0.58 17.92
N GLY A 50 -13.50 -0.10 18.95
CA GLY A 50 -14.30 -0.78 19.96
C GLY A 50 -14.20 -2.29 19.95
N LYS A 51 -14.96 -2.95 20.82
CA LYS A 51 -14.90 -4.42 21.06
C LYS A 51 -15.21 -5.26 19.82
N ASN A 52 -16.11 -4.77 18.96
CA ASN A 52 -16.47 -5.39 17.69
C ASN A 52 -15.90 -4.62 16.49
N GLY A 53 -14.87 -3.80 16.73
CA GLY A 53 -14.22 -3.02 15.74
C GLY A 53 -13.18 -3.80 14.94
N GLY A 54 -12.58 -3.11 13.98
CA GLY A 54 -11.54 -3.66 13.13
C GLY A 54 -11.37 -2.84 11.87
N ILE A 55 -10.73 -3.42 10.89
CA ILE A 55 -10.41 -2.82 9.62
C ILE A 55 -11.12 -3.59 8.52
N ARG A 56 -11.69 -2.87 7.58
CA ARG A 56 -12.29 -3.43 6.35
C ARG A 56 -11.98 -2.54 5.17
N LEU A 57 -12.14 -3.03 3.95
CA LEU A 57 -12.06 -2.19 2.77
C LEU A 57 -13.18 -1.14 2.78
N GLY A 58 -12.82 0.09 2.45
CA GLY A 58 -13.76 1.21 2.27
C GLY A 58 -14.34 1.28 0.86
N LYS A 59 -13.68 0.61 -0.10
CA LYS A 59 -14.09 0.51 -1.50
C LYS A 59 -13.99 -0.95 -1.95
N PRO A 60 -14.74 -1.36 -3.00
CA PRO A 60 -14.54 -2.67 -3.62
C PRO A 60 -13.09 -2.85 -4.09
N ALA A 61 -12.54 -4.05 -3.95
CA ALA A 61 -11.17 -4.34 -4.37
C ALA A 61 -10.93 -4.04 -5.86
N SER A 62 -11.94 -4.24 -6.71
CA SER A 62 -11.90 -3.89 -8.13
C SER A 62 -11.84 -2.39 -8.43
N ALA A 63 -12.18 -1.54 -7.46
CA ALA A 63 -12.12 -0.09 -7.58
C ALA A 63 -10.82 0.51 -6.99
N ILE A 64 -9.94 -0.31 -6.46
CA ILE A 64 -8.67 0.10 -5.87
C ILE A 64 -7.54 -0.25 -6.83
N ARG A 65 -6.95 0.77 -7.47
CA ARG A 65 -5.78 0.61 -8.32
C ARG A 65 -4.51 0.60 -7.47
N ILE A 66 -3.61 -0.31 -7.78
CA ILE A 66 -2.35 -0.45 -7.03
C ILE A 66 -1.47 0.79 -7.19
N GLY A 67 -1.41 1.39 -8.37
CA GLY A 67 -0.66 2.61 -8.61
C GLY A 67 -1.12 3.78 -7.73
N ASP A 68 -2.44 3.94 -7.52
CA ASP A 68 -2.99 4.99 -6.67
C ASP A 68 -2.62 4.79 -5.20
N VAL A 69 -2.67 3.55 -4.73
CA VAL A 69 -2.26 3.19 -3.36
C VAL A 69 -0.77 3.48 -3.13
N VAL A 70 0.08 3.13 -4.10
CA VAL A 70 1.52 3.39 -4.02
C VAL A 70 1.80 4.90 -3.97
N ARG A 71 1.13 5.71 -4.81
CA ARG A 71 1.28 7.18 -4.78
C ARG A 71 0.90 7.78 -3.43
N GLU A 72 -0.11 7.23 -2.78
CA GLU A 72 -0.58 7.72 -1.48
C GLU A 72 0.39 7.37 -0.34
N LEU A 73 1.00 6.19 -0.40
CA LEU A 73 1.74 5.64 0.73
C LEU A 73 3.25 5.83 0.63
N GLU A 74 3.79 5.92 -0.58
CA GLU A 74 5.24 5.93 -0.78
C GLU A 74 5.76 7.28 -1.30
N PRO A 75 6.81 7.83 -0.66
CA PRO A 75 7.55 8.93 -1.23
C PRO A 75 8.35 8.42 -2.44
N LEU A 76 7.87 8.71 -3.64
CA LEU A 76 8.46 8.22 -4.90
C LEU A 76 9.69 9.05 -5.35
N SER A 77 10.44 9.62 -4.41
CA SER A 77 11.70 10.29 -4.66
C SER A 77 12.85 9.29 -4.53
N LEU A 78 13.41 8.86 -5.64
CA LEU A 78 14.53 7.90 -5.67
C LEU A 78 15.84 8.54 -5.23
N VAL A 79 16.01 9.84 -5.45
CA VAL A 79 17.21 10.59 -5.10
C VAL A 79 16.84 11.98 -4.57
N ASN A 80 17.66 12.51 -3.67
CA ASN A 80 17.50 13.87 -3.21
C ASN A 80 18.12 14.83 -4.22
N CYS A 81 17.27 15.47 -5.02
CA CYS A 81 17.65 16.44 -6.05
C CYS A 81 17.36 17.88 -5.62
N SER A 82 17.30 18.19 -4.33
CA SER A 82 17.19 19.57 -3.87
C SER A 82 18.47 20.33 -4.17
N SER A 83 18.34 21.63 -4.45
CA SER A 83 19.49 22.51 -4.74
C SER A 83 20.49 22.60 -3.57
N GLU A 84 20.05 22.30 -2.37
CA GLU A 84 20.91 22.27 -1.18
C GLU A 84 21.86 21.05 -1.16
N PHE A 85 21.42 19.94 -1.76
CA PHE A 85 22.19 18.68 -1.78
C PHE A 85 22.87 18.39 -3.11
N CYS A 86 22.37 18.95 -4.21
CA CYS A 86 22.87 18.62 -5.53
C CYS A 86 22.99 19.88 -6.41
N HIS A 87 24.21 20.33 -6.63
CA HIS A 87 24.51 21.54 -7.41
C HIS A 87 24.24 21.40 -8.90
N ILE A 88 24.20 20.18 -9.44
CA ILE A 88 23.97 19.91 -10.87
C ILE A 88 22.50 19.76 -11.22
N THR A 89 21.59 19.86 -10.26
CA THR A 89 20.14 19.64 -10.46
C THR A 89 19.54 20.38 -11.65
N PRO A 90 19.89 21.67 -11.92
CA PRO A 90 19.31 22.40 -13.05
C PRO A 90 19.65 21.83 -14.43
N ALA A 91 20.77 21.10 -14.54
CA ALA A 91 21.25 20.51 -15.80
C ALA A 91 21.31 18.98 -15.77
N CYS A 92 20.77 18.35 -14.73
CA CYS A 92 20.90 16.92 -14.51
C CYS A 92 19.91 16.12 -15.36
N ARG A 93 20.43 15.42 -16.37
CA ARG A 93 19.63 14.50 -17.21
C ARG A 93 19.21 13.24 -16.46
N LEU A 94 19.97 12.80 -15.45
CA LEU A 94 19.63 11.65 -14.62
C LEU A 94 18.34 11.90 -13.82
N LYS A 95 18.15 13.11 -13.30
CA LYS A 95 16.89 13.48 -12.62
C LYS A 95 15.68 13.26 -13.52
N GLN A 96 15.78 13.69 -14.80
CA GLN A 96 14.70 13.50 -15.76
C GLN A 96 14.48 12.01 -16.09
N ALA A 97 15.55 11.24 -16.26
CA ALA A 97 15.49 9.81 -16.52
C ALA A 97 14.83 9.06 -15.37
N LEU A 98 15.22 9.35 -14.13
CA LEU A 98 14.61 8.77 -12.93
C LEU A 98 13.13 9.14 -12.76
N SER A 99 12.78 10.39 -13.05
CA SER A 99 11.39 10.85 -13.02
C SER A 99 10.54 10.08 -14.05
N LYS A 100 11.03 9.89 -15.26
CA LYS A 100 10.35 9.10 -16.29
C LYS A 100 10.22 7.62 -15.88
N ALA A 101 11.26 7.05 -15.28
CA ALA A 101 11.24 5.67 -14.79
C ALA A 101 10.18 5.48 -13.70
N VAL A 102 10.05 6.41 -12.76
CA VAL A 102 9.00 6.40 -11.74
C VAL A 102 7.61 6.49 -12.38
N GLN A 103 7.43 7.36 -13.36
CA GLN A 103 6.14 7.48 -14.08
C GLN A 103 5.79 6.18 -14.81
N SER A 104 6.74 5.54 -15.46
CA SER A 104 6.52 4.25 -16.13
C SER A 104 6.17 3.15 -15.13
N PHE A 105 6.85 3.11 -13.99
CA PHE A 105 6.56 2.20 -12.89
C PHE A 105 5.12 2.36 -12.39
N LEU A 106 4.68 3.58 -12.13
CA LEU A 106 3.32 3.87 -11.68
C LEU A 106 2.28 3.54 -12.75
N THR A 107 2.55 3.87 -14.01
CA THR A 107 1.66 3.56 -15.13
C THR A 107 1.46 2.07 -15.28
N GLU A 108 2.51 1.27 -15.11
CA GLU A 108 2.38 -0.19 -15.08
C GLU A 108 1.49 -0.67 -13.92
N LEU A 109 1.71 -0.14 -12.73
CA LEU A 109 0.89 -0.49 -11.55
C LEU A 109 -0.58 -0.05 -11.68
N ASP A 110 -0.88 0.98 -12.46
CA ASP A 110 -2.24 1.44 -12.73
C ASP A 110 -3.08 0.41 -13.51
N ASN A 111 -2.42 -0.54 -14.18
CA ASN A 111 -3.09 -1.62 -14.89
C ASN A 111 -3.64 -2.71 -13.95
N TYR A 112 -3.23 -2.72 -12.69
CA TYR A 112 -3.61 -3.73 -11.70
C TYR A 112 -4.53 -3.13 -10.65
N THR A 113 -5.60 -3.85 -10.37
CA THR A 113 -6.47 -3.57 -9.22
C THR A 113 -6.12 -4.50 -8.07
N LEU A 114 -6.62 -4.16 -6.88
CA LEU A 114 -6.47 -5.03 -5.72
C LEU A 114 -7.17 -6.38 -5.94
N ALA A 115 -8.32 -6.38 -6.65
CA ALA A 115 -9.03 -7.58 -7.04
C ALA A 115 -8.14 -8.51 -7.88
N ASP A 116 -7.41 -7.97 -8.87
CA ASP A 116 -6.53 -8.77 -9.75
C ASP A 116 -5.43 -9.52 -8.97
N LEU A 117 -5.00 -8.96 -7.83
CA LEU A 117 -3.95 -9.56 -7.01
C LEU A 117 -4.47 -10.65 -6.07
N VAL A 118 -5.74 -10.59 -5.67
CA VAL A 118 -6.31 -11.47 -4.64
C VAL A 118 -7.36 -12.44 -5.13
N GLU A 119 -8.13 -12.09 -6.17
CA GLU A 119 -9.14 -12.96 -6.74
C GLU A 119 -8.48 -14.17 -7.41
N GLU A 120 -9.12 -15.34 -7.26
CA GLU A 120 -8.65 -16.63 -7.79
C GLU A 120 -7.24 -17.06 -7.35
N ASN A 121 -6.64 -16.37 -6.38
CA ASN A 121 -5.31 -16.70 -5.87
C ASN A 121 -5.39 -17.67 -4.67
N GLN A 122 -5.74 -18.93 -4.93
CA GLN A 122 -5.86 -19.98 -3.91
C GLN A 122 -4.58 -20.20 -3.09
N PRO A 123 -3.36 -20.17 -3.69
CA PRO A 123 -2.14 -20.25 -2.90
C PRO A 123 -2.00 -19.10 -1.90
N LEU A 124 -2.36 -17.87 -2.29
CA LEU A 124 -2.33 -16.72 -1.42
C LEU A 124 -3.29 -16.88 -0.23
N TYR A 125 -4.53 -17.33 -0.48
CA TYR A 125 -5.48 -17.59 0.58
C TYR A 125 -4.96 -18.60 1.62
N LYS A 126 -4.31 -19.67 1.17
CA LYS A 126 -3.71 -20.66 2.07
C LYS A 126 -2.61 -20.07 2.93
N LEU A 127 -1.79 -19.16 2.39
CA LEU A 127 -0.72 -18.50 3.14
C LEU A 127 -1.23 -17.46 4.14
N LEU A 128 -2.36 -16.80 3.84
CA LEU A 128 -2.94 -15.77 4.70
C LEU A 128 -3.85 -16.34 5.79
N LEU A 129 -4.38 -17.55 5.60
CA LEU A 129 -5.26 -18.23 6.54
C LEU A 129 -4.50 -19.24 7.41
N VAL A 130 -3.21 -19.01 7.65
CA VAL A 130 -2.47 -19.81 8.63
C VAL A 130 -3.14 -19.62 9.99
N GLU A 131 -3.84 -20.65 10.41
CA GLU A 131 -4.41 -20.79 11.75
C GLU A 131 -3.28 -20.97 12.77
#